data_3dfe65a05bcc749ece5f02297a5a6d45
#
_entry.id   3dfe65a05bcc749ece5f02297a5a6d45
#
_cell.length_a   1.000
_cell.length_b   1.000
_cell.length_c   1.000
_cell.angle_alpha   90.00
_cell.angle_beta   90.00
_cell.angle_gamma   90.00
#
_symmetry.space_group_name_H-M   'P 1'
#
loop_
_entity.id
_entity.type
_entity.pdbx_description
1 polymer ?
#
loop_
_entity_poly.entity_id
_entity_poly.type
_entity_poly.pdbx_seq_one_letter_code
_entity_poly.pdbx_strand_id
1 'polypeptide(L)'
;MAGRLRKPPVMGGFFQRRENEVEIDNKINLGFSGGGFRATFYCLGAYRRLVELGLEKHVNEITSVSGGSITAGAVISALAEGDFSSLLDFDRRVTTKLINLGQCNFRRRIMTKASWLAYLLPYLPKLQQLALAAALRPKMSKAFPQVLDEELFEGRKMKQAEAATEWSCNATCINTLKRFRFKSSDIYGYLLGRSSDIDDIPIAFAVAASAAYPLSLIHISE
;
A
#
# COMPACT_ATOMS: atom_id res chain seq x y z
N MET A 1 -75.12 -22.29 -7.53
CA MET A 1 -73.78 -22.81 -7.17
C MET A 1 -72.75 -21.86 -7.71
N ALA A 2 -72.20 -20.98 -6.86
CA ALA A 2 -71.21 -19.95 -7.26
C ALA A 2 -69.84 -20.45 -6.89
N GLY A 3 -69.00 -20.73 -7.90
CA GLY A 3 -67.62 -21.15 -7.76
C GLY A 3 -66.74 -20.03 -7.26
N ARG A 4 -66.12 -20.16 -6.10
CA ARG A 4 -65.09 -19.25 -5.55
C ARG A 4 -63.80 -19.42 -6.34
N LEU A 5 -63.44 -18.45 -7.09
CA LEU A 5 -62.08 -18.28 -7.67
C LEU A 5 -61.10 -18.05 -6.53
N ARG A 6 -60.16 -18.99 -6.35
CA ARG A 6 -59.01 -18.83 -5.45
C ARG A 6 -58.06 -17.82 -6.06
N LYS A 7 -57.77 -16.72 -5.34
CA LYS A 7 -56.70 -15.79 -5.67
C LYS A 7 -55.35 -16.52 -5.55
N PRO A 8 -54.41 -16.25 -6.48
CA PRO A 8 -53.05 -16.79 -6.38
C PRO A 8 -52.31 -16.19 -5.16
N PRO A 9 -51.39 -16.95 -4.56
CA PRO A 9 -50.63 -16.46 -3.42
C PRO A 9 -49.75 -15.28 -3.86
N VAL A 10 -49.92 -14.14 -3.18
CA VAL A 10 -49.06 -12.95 -3.32
C VAL A 10 -47.66 -13.36 -2.88
N MET A 11 -46.71 -13.39 -3.83
CA MET A 11 -45.28 -13.47 -3.56
C MET A 11 -44.82 -12.16 -2.93
N GLY A 12 -45.18 -11.92 -1.68
CA GLY A 12 -44.82 -10.77 -0.88
C GLY A 12 -44.00 -11.17 0.32
N GLY A 13 -42.84 -11.76 0.12
CA GLY A 13 -42.05 -12.27 1.23
C GLY A 13 -40.54 -12.15 1.13
N PHE A 14 -40.01 -11.39 0.15
CA PHE A 14 -38.52 -11.33 -0.01
C PHE A 14 -37.89 -9.97 0.20
N PHE A 15 -38.64 -8.94 0.50
CA PHE A 15 -38.13 -7.61 0.85
C PHE A 15 -38.81 -7.06 2.10
N GLN A 16 -38.88 -7.84 3.16
CA GLN A 16 -39.02 -7.26 4.46
C GLN A 16 -37.61 -6.80 4.87
N ARG A 17 -37.23 -5.62 4.37
CA ARG A 17 -36.10 -4.85 4.89
C ARG A 17 -36.33 -4.79 6.40
N ARG A 18 -35.54 -5.54 7.15
CA ARG A 18 -35.42 -5.29 8.59
C ARG A 18 -34.96 -3.85 8.68
N GLU A 19 -35.83 -2.97 9.12
CA GLU A 19 -35.50 -1.70 9.73
C GLU A 19 -34.86 -2.00 11.10
N ASN A 20 -33.79 -2.78 11.10
CA ASN A 20 -32.79 -2.65 12.11
C ASN A 20 -32.14 -1.31 11.73
N GLU A 21 -32.23 -0.31 12.58
CA GLU A 21 -31.34 0.83 12.57
C GLU A 21 -29.95 0.24 12.41
N VAL A 22 -29.43 0.23 11.17
CA VAL A 22 -28.03 0.02 10.92
C VAL A 22 -27.44 1.27 11.53
N GLU A 23 -26.98 1.17 12.77
CA GLU A 23 -26.06 2.12 13.35
C GLU A 23 -24.93 2.18 12.33
N ILE A 24 -24.96 3.17 11.47
CA ILE A 24 -23.91 3.40 10.47
C ILE A 24 -22.75 3.84 11.34
N ASP A 25 -21.95 2.84 11.75
CA ASP A 25 -20.65 3.10 12.32
C ASP A 25 -19.94 3.95 11.25
N ASN A 26 -19.79 5.25 11.54
CA ASN A 26 -19.21 6.23 10.61
C ASN A 26 -17.74 5.95 10.30
N LYS A 27 -17.35 4.67 10.31
CA LYS A 27 -16.01 4.20 10.03
C LYS A 27 -15.83 3.88 8.55
N ILE A 28 -14.77 4.44 7.99
CA ILE A 28 -14.37 4.22 6.60
C ILE A 28 -13.20 3.26 6.58
N ASN A 29 -13.31 2.18 5.80
CA ASN A 29 -12.19 1.28 5.52
C ASN A 29 -11.75 1.48 4.08
N LEU A 30 -10.44 1.74 3.87
CA LEU A 30 -9.87 2.06 2.57
C LEU A 30 -9.05 0.90 2.02
N GLY A 31 -9.24 0.60 0.73
CA GLY A 31 -8.41 -0.33 -0.02
C GLY A 31 -7.53 0.41 -1.04
N PHE A 32 -6.22 0.45 -0.84
CA PHE A 32 -5.26 1.05 -1.77
C PHE A 32 -4.67 -0.01 -2.69
N SER A 33 -5.01 0.04 -3.97
CA SER A 33 -4.61 -0.96 -4.95
C SER A 33 -3.17 -0.79 -5.43
N GLY A 34 -2.61 -1.85 -6.03
CA GLY A 34 -1.34 -1.82 -6.73
C GLY A 34 -1.45 -1.17 -8.12
N GLY A 35 -0.30 -0.88 -8.73
CA GLY A 35 -0.22 -0.28 -10.07
C GLY A 35 0.93 0.73 -10.23
N GLY A 36 1.99 0.58 -9.42
CA GLY A 36 3.17 1.45 -9.45
C GLY A 36 2.83 2.91 -9.10
N PHE A 37 3.56 3.85 -9.63
CA PHE A 37 3.36 5.28 -9.36
C PHE A 37 1.98 5.81 -9.75
N ARG A 38 1.32 5.24 -10.76
CA ARG A 38 -0.06 5.62 -11.11
C ARG A 38 -1.02 5.34 -9.95
N ALA A 39 -0.93 4.17 -9.34
CA ALA A 39 -1.73 3.84 -8.17
C ALA A 39 -1.34 4.69 -6.94
N THR A 40 -0.04 4.94 -6.74
CA THR A 40 0.44 5.83 -5.67
C THR A 40 -0.25 7.19 -5.75
N PHE A 41 -0.20 7.86 -6.91
CA PHE A 41 -0.79 9.19 -7.07
C PHE A 41 -2.32 9.18 -7.08
N TYR A 42 -2.95 8.11 -7.60
CA TYR A 42 -4.41 7.96 -7.52
C TYR A 42 -4.87 7.84 -6.06
N CYS A 43 -4.23 6.97 -5.29
CA CYS A 43 -4.55 6.80 -3.86
C CYS A 43 -4.25 8.07 -3.06
N LEU A 44 -3.17 8.78 -3.39
CA LEU A 44 -2.86 10.10 -2.80
C LEU A 44 -3.99 11.10 -3.05
N GLY A 45 -4.44 11.23 -4.29
CA GLY A 45 -5.55 12.15 -4.65
C GLY A 45 -6.85 11.78 -3.96
N ALA A 46 -7.17 10.48 -3.87
CA ALA A 46 -8.35 10.01 -3.16
C ALA A 46 -8.29 10.32 -1.65
N TYR A 47 -7.17 10.05 -1.00
CA TYR A 47 -7.00 10.35 0.43
C TYR A 47 -6.97 11.87 0.70
N ARG A 48 -6.28 12.63 -0.16
CA ARG A 48 -6.27 14.09 -0.11
C ARG A 48 -7.70 14.66 -0.16
N ARG A 49 -8.58 14.07 -0.98
CA ARG A 49 -9.98 14.48 -1.03
C ARG A 49 -10.72 14.17 0.26
N LEU A 50 -10.42 13.07 0.94
CA LEU A 50 -10.99 12.80 2.27
C LEU A 50 -10.55 13.86 3.29
N VAL A 51 -9.27 14.24 3.28
CA VAL A 51 -8.75 15.33 4.14
C VAL A 51 -9.45 16.67 3.83
N GLU A 52 -9.64 16.98 2.54
CA GLU A 52 -10.35 18.20 2.13
C GLU A 52 -11.81 18.24 2.61
N LEU A 53 -12.44 17.07 2.71
CA LEU A 53 -13.82 16.93 3.19
C LEU A 53 -13.92 16.75 4.73
N GLY A 54 -12.79 16.66 5.45
CA GLY A 54 -12.76 16.38 6.88
C GLY A 54 -13.19 14.95 7.25
N LEU A 55 -13.16 14.02 6.27
CA LEU A 55 -13.59 12.63 6.44
C LEU A 55 -12.44 11.69 6.85
N GLU A 56 -11.19 12.16 6.81
CA GLU A 56 -10.00 11.37 7.19
C GLU A 56 -10.07 10.85 8.63
N LYS A 57 -10.72 11.58 9.52
CA LYS A 57 -10.91 11.21 10.93
C LYS A 57 -11.79 9.98 11.13
N HIS A 58 -12.61 9.66 10.13
CA HIS A 58 -13.46 8.48 10.12
C HIS A 58 -12.78 7.26 9.49
N VAL A 59 -11.55 7.40 8.98
CA VAL A 59 -10.78 6.29 8.41
C VAL A 59 -10.27 5.39 9.54
N ASN A 60 -10.86 4.21 9.64
CA ASN A 60 -10.53 3.22 10.66
C ASN A 60 -9.38 2.30 10.24
N GLU A 61 -9.40 1.83 8.99
CA GLU A 61 -8.39 0.92 8.46
C GLU A 61 -8.00 1.28 7.03
N ILE A 62 -6.70 1.17 6.73
CA ILE A 62 -6.15 1.22 5.38
C ILE A 62 -5.52 -0.13 5.06
N THR A 63 -6.05 -0.83 4.06
CA THR A 63 -5.43 -2.04 3.51
C THR A 63 -4.74 -1.68 2.19
N SER A 64 -3.49 -2.06 2.01
CA SER A 64 -2.71 -1.59 0.86
C SER A 64 -1.87 -2.67 0.20
N VAL A 65 -1.58 -2.47 -1.10
CA VAL A 65 -0.72 -3.32 -1.92
C VAL A 65 0.14 -2.46 -2.85
N SER A 66 1.43 -2.76 -2.97
CA SER A 66 2.37 -2.20 -3.97
C SER A 66 2.39 -0.65 -3.96
N GLY A 67 2.09 0.00 -5.09
CA GLY A 67 2.06 1.47 -5.18
C GLY A 67 1.11 2.11 -4.16
N GLY A 68 -0.02 1.47 -3.84
CA GLY A 68 -0.91 1.90 -2.76
C GLY A 68 -0.25 1.84 -1.38
N SER A 69 0.68 0.91 -1.16
CA SER A 69 1.43 0.82 0.11
C SER A 69 2.42 1.96 0.28
N ILE A 70 2.94 2.52 -0.81
CA ILE A 70 3.79 3.73 -0.75
C ILE A 70 2.98 4.90 -0.19
N THR A 71 1.76 5.11 -0.71
CA THR A 71 0.88 6.17 -0.21
C THR A 71 0.40 5.89 1.21
N ALA A 72 -0.07 4.66 1.49
CA ALA A 72 -0.51 4.30 2.82
C ALA A 72 0.58 4.49 3.87
N GLY A 73 1.80 4.01 3.59
CA GLY A 73 2.94 4.19 4.48
C GLY A 73 3.27 5.66 4.74
N ALA A 74 3.22 6.52 3.71
CA ALA A 74 3.44 7.96 3.87
C ALA A 74 2.35 8.63 4.72
N VAL A 75 1.08 8.27 4.49
CA VAL A 75 -0.07 8.77 5.28
C VAL A 75 0.04 8.35 6.74
N ILE A 76 0.24 7.05 6.99
CA ILE A 76 0.34 6.50 8.34
C ILE A 76 1.56 7.05 9.08
N SER A 77 2.70 7.20 8.39
CA SER A 77 3.89 7.83 8.99
C SER A 77 3.62 9.27 9.40
N ALA A 78 2.84 10.01 8.62
CA ALA A 78 2.45 11.37 8.98
C ALA A 78 1.44 11.39 10.13
N LEU A 79 0.42 10.51 10.13
CA LEU A 79 -0.55 10.40 11.22
C LEU A 79 0.08 10.00 12.56
N ALA A 80 1.15 9.22 12.55
CA ALA A 80 1.91 8.88 13.75
C ALA A 80 2.60 10.10 14.41
N GLU A 81 2.79 11.20 13.67
CA GLU A 81 3.26 12.48 14.20
C GLU A 81 2.13 13.36 14.76
N GLY A 82 0.88 12.99 14.47
CA GLY A 82 -0.35 13.69 14.85
C GLY A 82 -1.28 13.91 13.68
N ASP A 83 -2.54 14.20 13.99
CA ASP A 83 -3.58 14.48 13.01
C ASP A 83 -3.23 15.65 12.09
N PHE A 84 -3.82 15.67 10.91
CA PHE A 84 -3.66 16.79 9.99
C PHE A 84 -4.48 17.99 10.46
N SER A 85 -3.78 19.11 10.70
CA SER A 85 -4.43 20.36 11.14
C SER A 85 -5.20 21.06 10.00
N SER A 86 -4.80 20.79 8.75
CA SER A 86 -5.38 21.37 7.53
C SER A 86 -4.94 20.61 6.29
N LEU A 87 -5.61 20.90 5.15
CA LEU A 87 -5.20 20.36 3.85
C LEU A 87 -3.76 20.78 3.47
N LEU A 88 -3.34 22.00 3.84
CA LEU A 88 -1.97 22.48 3.61
C LEU A 88 -0.94 21.69 4.44
N ASP A 89 -1.30 21.30 5.64
CA ASP A 89 -0.45 20.45 6.48
C ASP A 89 -0.29 19.06 5.87
N PHE A 90 -1.38 18.46 5.42
CA PHE A 90 -1.34 17.19 4.66
C PHE A 90 -0.45 17.31 3.41
N ASP A 91 -0.65 18.37 2.62
CA ASP A 91 0.12 18.58 1.39
C ASP A 91 1.62 18.73 1.69
N ARG A 92 1.99 19.38 2.77
CA ARG A 92 3.40 19.52 3.19
C ARG A 92 3.99 18.20 3.67
N ARG A 93 3.27 17.45 4.49
CA ARG A 93 3.78 16.23 5.17
C ARG A 93 3.73 14.99 4.28
N VAL A 94 2.77 14.92 3.36
CA VAL A 94 2.53 13.73 2.53
C VAL A 94 2.67 14.04 1.04
N THR A 95 1.87 14.97 0.51
CA THR A 95 1.79 15.23 -0.94
C THR A 95 3.14 15.62 -1.52
N THR A 96 3.84 16.56 -0.88
CA THR A 96 5.14 17.07 -1.36
C THR A 96 6.19 15.95 -1.38
N LYS A 97 6.26 15.12 -0.34
CA LYS A 97 7.21 14.00 -0.29
C LYS A 97 6.96 13.00 -1.43
N LEU A 98 5.69 12.65 -1.68
CA LEU A 98 5.33 11.71 -2.76
C LEU A 98 5.56 12.29 -4.16
N ILE A 99 5.31 13.59 -4.38
CA ILE A 99 5.62 14.27 -5.64
C ILE A 99 7.12 14.25 -5.88
N ASN A 100 7.92 14.61 -4.88
CA ASN A 100 9.37 14.58 -4.98
C ASN A 100 9.90 13.17 -5.31
N LEU A 101 9.34 12.13 -4.66
CA LEU A 101 9.65 10.73 -4.98
C LEU A 101 9.33 10.40 -6.45
N GLY A 102 8.21 10.88 -6.99
CA GLY A 102 7.81 10.65 -8.38
C GLY A 102 8.66 11.41 -9.39
N GLN A 103 9.15 12.60 -9.03
CA GLN A 103 10.01 13.45 -9.87
C GLN A 103 11.48 12.99 -9.83
N CYS A 104 11.94 12.43 -8.72
CA CYS A 104 13.27 11.84 -8.68
C CYS A 104 13.33 10.65 -9.63
N ASN A 105 14.47 10.46 -10.31
CA ASN A 105 14.72 9.25 -11.11
C ASN A 105 14.86 8.04 -10.17
N PHE A 106 13.74 7.66 -9.53
CA PHE A 106 13.67 6.64 -8.49
C PHE A 106 14.35 5.33 -8.92
N ARG A 107 14.06 4.88 -10.16
CA ARG A 107 14.73 3.71 -10.76
C ARG A 107 16.24 3.90 -10.82
N ARG A 108 16.70 5.07 -11.28
CA ARG A 108 18.13 5.37 -11.38
C ARG A 108 18.80 5.36 -10.01
N ARG A 109 18.15 5.91 -8.98
CA ARG A 109 18.68 5.89 -7.60
C ARG A 109 18.81 4.49 -7.04
N ILE A 110 17.83 3.62 -7.26
CA ILE A 110 17.91 2.20 -6.86
C ILE A 110 19.05 1.52 -7.60
N MET A 111 19.17 1.74 -8.90
CA MET A 111 20.24 1.11 -9.72
C MET A 111 21.64 1.58 -9.29
N THR A 112 21.83 2.87 -9.04
CA THR A 112 23.11 3.40 -8.55
C THR A 112 23.49 2.88 -7.20
N LYS A 113 22.53 2.81 -6.26
CA LYS A 113 22.77 2.21 -4.93
C LYS A 113 23.08 0.71 -5.03
N ALA A 114 22.44 -0.01 -5.94
CA ALA A 114 22.70 -1.42 -6.13
C ALA A 114 24.09 -1.68 -6.75
N SER A 115 24.46 -0.94 -7.80
CA SER A 115 25.77 -1.00 -8.44
C SER A 115 25.87 0.06 -9.54
N TRP A 116 27.01 0.73 -9.66
CA TRP A 116 27.31 1.61 -10.80
C TRP A 116 27.31 0.84 -12.14
N LEU A 117 27.61 -0.46 -12.15
CA LEU A 117 27.51 -1.33 -13.33
C LEU A 117 26.10 -1.40 -13.92
N ALA A 118 25.07 -1.09 -13.15
CA ALA A 118 23.70 -1.05 -13.67
C ALA A 118 23.49 0.02 -14.75
N TYR A 119 24.38 1.04 -14.84
CA TYR A 119 24.38 2.00 -15.93
C TYR A 119 24.75 1.41 -17.29
N LEU A 120 25.48 0.30 -17.30
CA LEU A 120 25.88 -0.38 -18.54
C LEU A 120 24.76 -1.25 -19.13
N LEU A 121 23.70 -1.53 -18.36
CA LEU A 121 22.58 -2.38 -18.79
C LEU A 121 22.01 -1.98 -20.17
N PRO A 122 21.71 -0.72 -20.47
CA PRO A 122 21.13 -0.33 -21.76
C PRO A 122 22.06 -0.53 -22.96
N TYR A 123 23.38 -0.62 -22.72
CA TYR A 123 24.40 -0.74 -23.76
C TYR A 123 24.81 -2.18 -24.04
N LEU A 124 24.31 -3.15 -23.28
CA LEU A 124 24.66 -4.56 -23.41
C LEU A 124 23.68 -5.32 -24.33
N PRO A 125 24.10 -6.36 -25.02
CA PRO A 125 23.20 -7.29 -25.71
C PRO A 125 22.16 -7.88 -24.77
N LYS A 126 20.93 -8.16 -25.27
CA LYS A 126 19.80 -8.62 -24.46
C LYS A 126 20.12 -9.79 -23.50
N LEU A 127 20.92 -10.74 -23.95
CA LEU A 127 21.33 -11.90 -23.13
C LEU A 127 22.21 -11.48 -21.94
N GLN A 128 23.15 -10.56 -22.16
CA GLN A 128 24.02 -10.01 -21.11
C GLN A 128 23.27 -9.09 -20.18
N GLN A 129 22.29 -8.32 -20.67
CA GLN A 129 21.37 -7.53 -19.84
C GLN A 129 20.63 -8.42 -18.85
N LEU A 130 20.10 -9.56 -19.29
CA LEU A 130 19.36 -10.49 -18.44
C LEU A 130 20.28 -11.11 -17.37
N ALA A 131 21.48 -11.52 -17.74
CA ALA A 131 22.47 -12.09 -16.83
C ALA A 131 22.91 -11.05 -15.76
N LEU A 132 23.22 -9.82 -16.17
CA LEU A 132 23.62 -8.76 -15.25
C LEU A 132 22.45 -8.33 -14.34
N ALA A 133 21.23 -8.21 -14.88
CA ALA A 133 20.04 -7.94 -14.09
C ALA A 133 19.79 -9.03 -13.05
N ALA A 134 19.96 -10.30 -13.40
CA ALA A 134 19.86 -11.42 -12.46
C ALA A 134 20.92 -11.35 -11.36
N ALA A 135 22.17 -11.03 -11.70
CA ALA A 135 23.27 -10.88 -10.75
C ALA A 135 23.09 -9.69 -9.79
N LEU A 136 22.41 -8.62 -10.24
CA LEU A 136 22.16 -7.42 -9.43
C LEU A 136 20.90 -7.52 -8.54
N ARG A 137 20.02 -8.50 -8.75
CA ARG A 137 18.78 -8.68 -7.97
C ARG A 137 18.98 -8.61 -6.46
N PRO A 138 19.93 -9.31 -5.84
CA PRO A 138 20.11 -9.25 -4.38
C PRO A 138 20.50 -7.86 -3.88
N LYS A 139 21.27 -7.12 -4.68
CA LYS A 139 21.68 -5.75 -4.36
C LYS A 139 20.53 -4.77 -4.55
N MET A 140 19.71 -4.94 -5.59
CA MET A 140 18.52 -4.12 -5.85
C MET A 140 17.46 -4.33 -4.78
N SER A 141 17.25 -5.55 -4.28
CA SER A 141 16.29 -5.82 -3.20
C SER A 141 16.67 -5.16 -1.89
N LYS A 142 17.97 -4.92 -1.64
CA LYS A 142 18.45 -4.12 -0.50
C LYS A 142 18.39 -2.61 -0.75
N ALA A 143 18.70 -2.19 -1.98
CA ALA A 143 18.70 -0.76 -2.35
C ALA A 143 17.29 -0.15 -2.37
N PHE A 144 16.27 -0.93 -2.74
CA PHE A 144 14.90 -0.43 -2.86
C PHE A 144 14.33 0.08 -1.52
N PRO A 145 14.32 -0.71 -0.43
CA PRO A 145 13.87 -0.19 0.87
C PRO A 145 14.74 0.98 1.36
N GLN A 146 16.05 0.99 1.10
CA GLN A 146 16.91 2.08 1.49
C GLN A 146 16.55 3.41 0.82
N VAL A 147 16.24 3.39 -0.48
CA VAL A 147 15.81 4.60 -1.19
C VAL A 147 14.44 5.08 -0.70
N LEU A 148 13.50 4.16 -0.43
CA LEU A 148 12.20 4.53 0.15
C LEU A 148 12.37 5.14 1.54
N ASP A 149 13.26 4.59 2.34
CA ASP A 149 13.52 5.08 3.69
C ASP A 149 14.06 6.51 3.69
N GLU A 150 15.06 6.77 2.85
CA GLU A 150 15.67 8.10 2.70
C GLU A 150 14.70 9.16 2.19
N GLU A 151 13.77 8.78 1.30
CA GLU A 151 12.86 9.74 0.67
C GLU A 151 11.56 9.97 1.46
N LEU A 152 11.08 8.95 2.21
CA LEU A 152 9.75 8.99 2.79
C LEU A 152 9.70 8.72 4.29
N PHE A 153 10.51 7.77 4.79
CA PHE A 153 10.25 7.20 6.13
C PHE A 153 11.28 7.55 7.20
N GLU A 154 12.48 8.01 6.81
CA GLU A 154 13.50 8.56 7.72
C GLU A 154 13.86 7.60 8.88
N GLY A 155 13.98 6.30 8.59
CA GLY A 155 14.30 5.25 9.56
C GLY A 155 13.13 4.79 10.43
N ARG A 156 11.90 5.23 10.15
CA ARG A 156 10.73 4.90 10.96
C ARG A 156 10.37 3.42 10.89
N LYS A 157 10.07 2.83 12.05
CA LYS A 157 9.72 1.42 12.21
C LYS A 157 8.21 1.22 12.23
N MET A 158 7.74 0.01 11.90
CA MET A 158 6.32 -0.36 11.87
C MET A 158 5.62 -0.10 13.21
N LYS A 159 6.25 -0.38 14.32
CA LYS A 159 5.70 -0.11 15.67
C LYS A 159 5.47 1.38 15.92
N GLN A 160 6.32 2.25 15.39
CA GLN A 160 6.18 3.70 15.51
C GLN A 160 5.08 4.27 14.61
N ALA A 161 4.55 3.46 13.69
CA ALA A 161 3.42 3.80 12.82
C ALA A 161 2.07 3.44 13.46
N GLU A 162 2.04 3.21 14.76
CA GLU A 162 0.79 3.04 15.50
C GLU A 162 0.06 4.39 15.55
N ALA A 163 -1.08 4.43 14.89
CA ALA A 163 -1.96 5.59 14.80
C ALA A 163 -3.40 5.14 15.07
N ALA A 164 -4.32 6.09 15.20
CA ALA A 164 -5.75 5.78 15.32
C ALA A 164 -6.28 4.99 14.11
N THR A 165 -5.67 5.19 12.93
CA THR A 165 -5.97 4.43 11.72
C THR A 165 -5.11 3.18 11.65
N GLU A 166 -5.75 2.01 11.65
CA GLU A 166 -5.05 0.74 11.49
C GLU A 166 -4.53 0.57 10.07
N TRP A 167 -3.31 0.06 9.91
CA TRP A 167 -2.74 -0.16 8.59
C TRP A 167 -2.33 -1.61 8.37
N SER A 168 -2.80 -2.19 7.24
CA SER A 168 -2.43 -3.52 6.75
C SER A 168 -1.65 -3.41 5.44
N CYS A 169 -0.34 -3.55 5.48
CA CYS A 169 0.51 -3.62 4.30
C CYS A 169 0.63 -5.07 3.83
N ASN A 170 0.10 -5.38 2.65
CA ASN A 170 0.09 -6.74 2.11
C ASN A 170 1.21 -6.95 1.10
N ALA A 171 1.90 -8.06 1.24
CA ALA A 171 2.94 -8.55 0.34
C ALA A 171 2.66 -10.01 -0.05
N THR A 172 3.48 -10.56 -0.94
CA THR A 172 3.44 -11.98 -1.31
C THR A 172 4.74 -12.66 -0.88
N CYS A 173 4.63 -13.72 -0.11
CA CYS A 173 5.77 -14.57 0.20
C CYS A 173 6.14 -15.41 -1.03
N ILE A 174 7.36 -15.24 -1.54
CA ILE A 174 7.81 -15.91 -2.77
C ILE A 174 7.86 -17.44 -2.60
N ASN A 175 8.24 -17.93 -1.43
CA ASN A 175 8.39 -19.37 -1.17
C ASN A 175 7.04 -20.10 -1.13
N THR A 176 6.00 -19.45 -0.65
CA THR A 176 4.69 -20.08 -0.46
C THR A 176 3.64 -19.61 -1.46
N LEU A 177 3.92 -18.54 -2.19
CA LEU A 177 2.98 -17.80 -3.05
C LEU A 177 1.71 -17.36 -2.30
N LYS A 178 1.78 -17.27 -0.98
CA LYS A 178 0.68 -16.85 -0.12
C LYS A 178 0.88 -15.42 0.37
N ARG A 179 -0.22 -14.82 0.81
CA ARG A 179 -0.22 -13.48 1.38
C ARG A 179 0.68 -13.42 2.61
N PHE A 180 1.47 -12.37 2.68
CA PHE A 180 2.19 -11.93 3.86
C PHE A 180 1.69 -10.54 4.24
N ARG A 181 1.45 -10.29 5.52
CA ARG A 181 0.87 -9.03 6.00
C ARG A 181 1.73 -8.43 7.09
N PHE A 182 1.97 -7.13 6.98
CA PHE A 182 2.60 -6.31 8.01
C PHE A 182 1.56 -5.37 8.60
N LYS A 183 1.44 -5.34 9.92
CA LYS A 183 0.66 -4.37 10.71
C LYS A 183 1.58 -3.73 11.76
N SER A 184 1.13 -2.64 12.39
CA SER A 184 1.82 -2.02 13.53
C SER A 184 1.78 -2.90 14.79
N SER A 185 0.88 -3.87 14.86
CA SER A 185 0.69 -4.79 15.98
C SER A 185 1.32 -6.17 15.77
N ASP A 186 1.35 -6.66 14.53
CA ASP A 186 1.80 -8.02 14.20
C ASP A 186 2.24 -8.17 12.73
N ILE A 187 2.95 -9.25 12.46
CA ILE A 187 3.15 -9.79 11.12
C ILE A 187 2.45 -11.14 11.01
N TYR A 188 1.91 -11.41 9.81
CA TYR A 188 1.27 -12.68 9.53
C TYR A 188 1.77 -13.26 8.21
N GLY A 189 2.22 -14.52 8.25
CA GLY A 189 2.58 -15.31 7.08
C GLY A 189 2.01 -16.73 7.17
N TYR A 190 1.72 -17.34 6.02
CA TYR A 190 1.08 -18.66 5.97
C TYR A 190 1.86 -19.75 6.74
N LEU A 191 3.19 -19.78 6.63
CA LEU A 191 4.05 -20.74 7.35
C LEU A 191 4.49 -20.23 8.73
N LEU A 192 4.68 -18.91 8.86
CA LEU A 192 5.14 -18.27 10.09
C LEU A 192 4.04 -18.20 11.14
N GLY A 193 2.76 -18.24 10.72
CA GLY A 193 1.66 -17.88 11.61
C GLY A 193 1.69 -16.37 11.91
N ARG A 194 1.27 -16.01 13.11
CA ARG A 194 1.28 -14.63 13.63
C ARG A 194 2.49 -14.45 14.55
N SER A 195 3.21 -13.36 14.38
CA SER A 195 4.28 -12.93 15.28
C SER A 195 4.10 -11.47 15.67
N SER A 196 4.28 -11.18 16.95
CA SER A 196 4.29 -9.81 17.50
C SER A 196 5.68 -9.18 17.51
N ASP A 197 6.70 -9.88 17.04
CA ASP A 197 8.06 -9.37 16.94
C ASP A 197 8.21 -8.46 15.71
N ILE A 198 7.85 -7.20 15.91
CA ILE A 198 7.81 -6.16 14.86
C ILE A 198 8.69 -4.96 15.19
N ASP A 199 9.31 -4.96 16.36
CA ASP A 199 9.98 -3.78 16.92
C ASP A 199 11.08 -3.22 16.02
N ASP A 200 11.73 -4.08 15.25
CA ASP A 200 12.84 -3.71 14.37
C ASP A 200 12.49 -3.64 12.88
N ILE A 201 11.24 -3.86 12.50
CA ILE A 201 10.83 -3.85 11.08
C ILE A 201 10.66 -2.41 10.58
N PRO A 202 11.49 -1.92 9.62
CA PRO A 202 11.29 -0.60 9.03
C PRO A 202 10.02 -0.55 8.18
N ILE A 203 9.31 0.58 8.19
CA ILE A 203 8.18 0.83 7.26
C ILE A 203 8.64 0.67 5.81
N ALA A 204 9.81 1.21 5.49
CA ALA A 204 10.41 1.09 4.16
C ALA A 204 10.55 -0.36 3.69
N PHE A 205 10.89 -1.28 4.59
CA PHE A 205 10.98 -2.70 4.28
C PHE A 205 9.61 -3.31 3.96
N ALA A 206 8.58 -3.04 4.76
CA ALA A 206 7.23 -3.54 4.54
C ALA A 206 6.66 -3.02 3.21
N VAL A 207 6.83 -1.72 2.93
CA VAL A 207 6.41 -1.09 1.68
C VAL A 207 7.18 -1.65 0.49
N ALA A 208 8.51 -1.82 0.61
CA ALA A 208 9.33 -2.41 -0.43
C ALA A 208 8.94 -3.86 -0.71
N ALA A 209 8.70 -4.67 0.32
CA ALA A 209 8.23 -6.05 0.16
C ALA A 209 6.88 -6.12 -0.55
N SER A 210 5.97 -5.19 -0.26
CA SER A 210 4.68 -5.05 -0.92
C SER A 210 4.81 -4.62 -2.39
N ALA A 211 5.76 -3.74 -2.71
CA ALA A 211 5.96 -3.16 -4.03
C ALA A 211 6.98 -3.94 -4.89
N ALA A 212 7.70 -4.91 -4.33
CA ALA A 212 8.73 -5.69 -5.01
C ALA A 212 8.12 -6.77 -5.91
N TYR A 213 7.36 -6.37 -6.93
CA TYR A 213 6.91 -7.33 -7.94
C TYR A 213 8.10 -7.75 -8.83
N PRO A 214 8.42 -9.06 -8.97
CA PRO A 214 9.65 -9.53 -9.62
C PRO A 214 9.82 -9.06 -11.07
N LEU A 215 8.72 -8.77 -11.76
CA LEU A 215 8.71 -8.37 -13.17
C LEU A 215 8.73 -6.85 -13.37
N SER A 216 8.30 -6.05 -12.38
CA SER A 216 8.23 -4.59 -12.53
C SER A 216 9.61 -3.92 -12.59
N LEU A 217 10.63 -4.55 -12.03
CA LEU A 217 12.02 -4.08 -12.12
C LEU A 217 12.70 -4.43 -13.46
N ILE A 218 12.10 -5.33 -14.26
CA ILE A 218 12.62 -5.78 -15.54
C ILE A 218 11.88 -5.15 -16.73
N HIS A 219 10.60 -4.82 -16.59
CA HIS A 219 9.72 -4.38 -17.67
C HIS A 219 9.47 -2.87 -17.77
N ILE A 220 10.31 -2.03 -17.17
CA ILE A 220 10.21 -0.59 -17.41
C ILE A 220 11.27 -0.21 -18.46
N SER A 221 11.06 -0.72 -19.66
CA SER A 221 11.71 -0.24 -20.87
C SER A 221 10.62 0.07 -21.90
N GLU A 222 9.86 1.12 -21.68
CA GLU A 222 9.17 1.93 -22.68
C GLU A 222 9.04 3.34 -22.17
#